data_2b470b5243582c5dfd2de49435b70b47
#
_entry.id   2b470b5243582c5dfd2de49435b70b47
#
_cell.length_a   1.000
_cell.length_b   1.000
_cell.length_c   1.000
_cell.angle_alpha   90.00
_cell.angle_beta   90.00
_cell.angle_gamma   90.00
#
_symmetry.space_group_name_H-M   'P 1'
#
loop_
_entity.id
_entity.type
_entity.pdbx_description
1 polymer ?
#
loop_
_entity_poly.entity_id
_entity_poly.type
_entity_poly.pdbx_seq_one_letter_code
_entity_poly.pdbx_strand_id
1 'polypeptide(L)'
;MPWIPRGLRNGIVTSRYPQTQDSYGENFRAAIVIRPHQYDLTIAKKVVDACPTNAISLNENMPSLDRGRCILCGRCEELYPDAFQFDSGFEIASANRGQLIVPSLEETDSLLADTKKELAQRVKALKRSVHIRHIDMGSDGADEWEVAALTNPVYDVQRLGVYFTASPRHADLLLVTGVGAVGMVGSLEKTLDSMPDPKIVVAAGVDAISGGLIGRGYASNGGISKMVKVDVFVPGSPPTPFGLLYGILLATARIPIWRAGTSSGAPRITGKPLKQADFGRPSDDGYLSEENP
;
A
#
# COMPACT_ATOMS: atom_id res chain seq x y z
N MET A 1 -26.54 -30.95 5.14
CA MET A 1 -25.54 -30.05 4.56
C MET A 1 -25.35 -28.85 5.51
N PRO A 2 -24.36 -28.86 6.42
CA PRO A 2 -24.22 -27.85 7.48
C PRO A 2 -23.72 -26.50 6.97
N TRP A 3 -23.20 -26.42 5.73
CA TRP A 3 -22.69 -25.20 5.15
C TRP A 3 -23.76 -24.20 4.71
N ILE A 4 -24.96 -24.65 4.30
CA ILE A 4 -26.06 -23.77 3.89
C ILE A 4 -26.56 -22.91 5.05
N PRO A 5 -26.94 -23.48 6.23
CA PRO A 5 -27.33 -22.67 7.38
C PRO A 5 -26.20 -21.75 7.85
N ARG A 6 -24.95 -22.19 7.74
CA ARG A 6 -23.77 -21.35 8.06
C ARG A 6 -23.65 -20.17 7.11
N GLY A 7 -23.81 -20.40 5.80
CA GLY A 7 -23.78 -19.32 4.80
C GLY A 7 -24.89 -18.30 5.03
N LEU A 8 -26.12 -18.75 5.28
CA LEU A 8 -27.26 -17.88 5.60
C LEU A 8 -27.02 -17.08 6.88
N ARG A 9 -26.41 -17.70 7.89
CA ARG A 9 -26.07 -17.02 9.16
C ARG A 9 -24.96 -15.99 9.01
N ASN A 10 -23.95 -16.27 8.20
CA ASN A 10 -22.83 -15.35 7.99
C ASN A 10 -23.21 -14.15 7.10
N GLY A 11 -24.25 -14.28 6.28
CA GLY A 11 -24.70 -13.22 5.38
C GLY A 11 -23.65 -12.87 4.31
N ILE A 12 -23.63 -11.60 3.90
CA ILE A 12 -22.71 -11.07 2.90
C ILE A 12 -21.40 -10.69 3.60
N VAL A 13 -20.30 -11.39 3.28
CA VAL A 13 -18.96 -11.12 3.83
C VAL A 13 -18.14 -10.19 2.94
N THR A 14 -18.55 -9.98 1.68
CA THR A 14 -17.85 -9.13 0.73
C THR A 14 -18.02 -7.67 1.09
N SER A 15 -16.91 -6.97 1.16
CA SER A 15 -16.85 -5.52 1.39
C SER A 15 -17.58 -4.74 0.27
N ARG A 16 -18.16 -3.60 0.60
CA ARG A 16 -18.76 -2.70 -0.40
C ARG A 16 -17.76 -1.70 -0.99
N TYR A 17 -16.50 -1.75 -0.56
CA TYR A 17 -15.46 -0.91 -1.12
C TYR A 17 -15.29 -1.17 -2.63
N PRO A 18 -15.15 -0.16 -3.50
CA PRO A 18 -15.00 1.27 -3.24
C PRO A 18 -16.30 2.07 -3.28
N GLN A 19 -17.47 1.46 -3.29
CA GLN A 19 -18.76 2.18 -3.31
C GLN A 19 -19.04 2.91 -1.99
N THR A 20 -18.66 2.30 -0.89
CA THR A 20 -18.73 2.90 0.45
C THR A 20 -17.40 2.69 1.16
N GLN A 21 -17.11 3.56 2.14
CA GLN A 21 -15.98 3.37 3.03
C GLN A 21 -16.15 2.07 3.80
N ASP A 22 -15.07 1.33 3.93
CA ASP A 22 -15.09 0.07 4.67
C ASP A 22 -14.71 0.32 6.13
N SER A 23 -15.50 -0.25 7.06
CA SER A 23 -15.25 -0.11 8.50
C SER A 23 -13.97 -0.84 8.95
N TYR A 24 -13.49 -1.82 8.19
CA TYR A 24 -12.22 -2.48 8.48
C TYR A 24 -11.03 -1.52 8.43
N GLY A 25 -11.14 -0.44 7.63
CA GLY A 25 -10.08 0.58 7.53
C GLY A 25 -9.70 1.21 8.87
N GLU A 26 -10.61 1.27 9.83
CA GLU A 26 -10.35 1.83 11.16
C GLU A 26 -9.36 0.98 11.98
N ASN A 27 -9.19 -0.29 11.64
CA ASN A 27 -8.31 -1.23 12.33
C ASN A 27 -6.95 -1.43 11.64
N PHE A 28 -6.75 -0.89 10.44
CA PHE A 28 -5.49 -0.99 9.74
C PHE A 28 -4.56 0.17 10.10
N ARG A 29 -3.29 -0.13 10.33
CA ARG A 29 -2.22 0.85 10.39
C ARG A 29 -1.91 1.32 8.97
N ALA A 30 -2.45 2.47 8.57
CA ALA A 30 -2.23 3.01 7.23
C ALA A 30 -0.81 3.53 7.08
N ALA A 31 -0.42 4.44 7.95
CA ALA A 31 0.86 5.12 7.88
C ALA A 31 1.22 5.73 9.23
N ILE A 32 2.50 6.05 9.37
CA ILE A 32 2.96 7.02 10.37
C ILE A 32 2.68 8.42 9.82
N VAL A 33 2.14 9.29 10.65
CA VAL A 33 1.97 10.71 10.40
C VAL A 33 2.83 11.52 11.35
N ILE A 34 3.29 12.67 10.87
CA ILE A 34 4.05 13.64 11.67
C ILE A 34 3.06 14.70 12.13
N ARG A 35 2.86 14.79 13.44
CA ARG A 35 1.95 15.78 14.03
C ARG A 35 2.64 17.14 14.17
N PRO A 36 1.95 18.25 13.88
CA PRO A 36 2.48 19.58 14.14
C PRO A 36 2.83 19.73 15.62
N HIS A 37 4.10 19.98 15.91
CA HIS A 37 4.61 20.08 17.28
C HIS A 37 5.87 20.93 17.29
N GLN A 38 6.23 21.46 18.47
CA GLN A 38 7.57 22.03 18.66
C GLN A 38 8.55 20.89 18.92
N TYR A 39 9.36 20.55 17.91
CA TYR A 39 10.21 19.37 17.95
C TYR A 39 11.44 19.57 18.85
N ASP A 40 11.67 18.61 19.75
CA ASP A 40 12.98 18.46 20.41
C ASP A 40 13.94 17.79 19.43
N LEU A 41 14.93 18.56 18.98
CA LEU A 41 15.92 18.11 17.99
C LEU A 41 16.79 16.95 18.50
N THR A 42 16.98 16.83 19.81
CA THR A 42 17.76 15.74 20.41
C THR A 42 16.98 14.42 20.26
N ILE A 43 15.67 14.44 20.56
CA ILE A 43 14.80 13.29 20.40
C ILE A 43 14.62 12.97 18.91
N ALA A 44 14.38 13.99 18.09
CA ALA A 44 14.19 13.81 16.64
C ALA A 44 15.42 13.15 15.98
N LYS A 45 16.64 13.52 16.35
CA LYS A 45 17.88 12.86 15.87
C LYS A 45 17.92 11.38 16.27
N LYS A 46 17.59 11.06 17.54
CA LYS A 46 17.50 9.65 17.99
C LYS A 46 16.49 8.84 17.18
N VAL A 47 15.37 9.45 16.80
CA VAL A 47 14.36 8.78 15.95
C VAL A 47 14.90 8.52 14.55
N VAL A 48 15.62 9.48 13.95
CA VAL A 48 16.28 9.29 12.65
C VAL A 48 17.28 8.13 12.71
N ASP A 49 18.14 8.11 13.73
CA ASP A 49 19.16 7.06 13.90
C ASP A 49 18.54 5.67 14.18
N ALA A 50 17.38 5.64 14.83
CA ALA A 50 16.68 4.40 15.16
C ALA A 50 15.86 3.82 13.97
N CYS A 51 15.66 4.58 12.89
CA CYS A 51 14.86 4.14 11.75
C CYS A 51 15.62 3.09 10.91
N PRO A 52 15.18 1.82 10.86
CA PRO A 52 15.94 0.74 10.24
C PRO A 52 16.05 0.87 8.71
N THR A 53 15.14 1.61 8.07
CA THR A 53 15.11 1.80 6.62
C THR A 53 15.52 3.20 6.19
N ASN A 54 16.00 4.03 7.12
CA ASN A 54 16.31 5.44 6.88
C ASN A 54 15.12 6.19 6.22
N ALA A 55 13.91 5.86 6.64
CA ALA A 55 12.68 6.50 6.15
C ALA A 55 12.49 7.91 6.72
N ILE A 56 13.14 8.23 7.84
CA ILE A 56 13.00 9.51 8.54
C ILE A 56 14.24 10.34 8.34
N SER A 57 14.07 11.60 8.01
CA SER A 57 15.13 12.60 7.88
C SER A 57 14.74 13.91 8.56
N LEU A 58 15.72 14.78 8.81
CA LEU A 58 15.49 16.13 9.31
C LEU A 58 15.83 17.13 8.21
N ASN A 59 14.85 17.90 7.78
CA ASN A 59 15.00 19.00 6.84
C ASN A 59 14.77 20.32 7.60
N GLU A 60 15.79 21.18 7.70
CA GLU A 60 15.70 22.46 8.41
C GLU A 60 15.11 22.34 9.82
N ASN A 61 15.52 21.31 10.57
CA ASN A 61 15.03 20.96 11.91
C ASN A 61 13.59 20.43 11.97
N MET A 62 12.94 20.18 10.83
CA MET A 62 11.64 19.53 10.77
C MET A 62 11.81 18.06 10.36
N PRO A 63 11.16 17.13 11.05
CA PRO A 63 11.15 15.74 10.65
C PRO A 63 10.37 15.56 9.35
N SER A 64 10.88 14.71 8.48
CA SER A 64 10.26 14.28 7.23
C SER A 64 10.28 12.76 7.17
N LEU A 65 9.20 12.17 6.69
CA LEU A 65 9.03 10.72 6.57
C LEU A 65 8.76 10.33 5.13
N ASP A 66 9.56 9.41 4.61
CA ASP A 66 9.31 8.74 3.35
C ASP A 66 8.48 7.46 3.58
N ARG A 67 7.17 7.52 3.31
CA ARG A 67 6.25 6.38 3.41
C ARG A 67 6.63 5.23 2.47
N GLY A 68 7.29 5.52 1.36
CA GLY A 68 7.79 4.50 0.44
C GLY A 68 9.03 3.75 0.93
N ARG A 69 9.57 4.12 2.11
CA ARG A 69 10.62 3.40 2.83
C ARG A 69 10.14 2.87 4.18
N CYS A 70 9.02 3.36 4.67
CA CYS A 70 8.53 3.07 6.01
C CYS A 70 7.95 1.66 6.10
N ILE A 71 8.58 0.79 6.90
CA ILE A 71 8.10 -0.58 7.16
C ILE A 71 7.10 -0.67 8.31
N LEU A 72 6.55 0.46 8.77
CA LEU A 72 5.53 0.53 9.81
C LEU A 72 5.92 -0.14 11.15
N CYS A 73 7.21 -0.15 11.49
CA CYS A 73 7.73 -0.83 12.69
C CYS A 73 7.38 -0.14 14.02
N GLY A 74 6.93 1.13 14.00
CA GLY A 74 6.48 1.86 15.19
C GLY A 74 7.56 2.46 16.08
N ARG A 75 8.85 2.22 15.82
CA ARG A 75 9.94 2.74 16.68
C ARG A 75 9.91 4.26 16.85
N CYS A 76 9.52 4.99 15.82
CA CYS A 76 9.42 6.46 15.86
C CYS A 76 8.31 6.92 16.81
N GLU A 77 7.15 6.24 16.81
CA GLU A 77 6.06 6.53 17.74
C GLU A 77 6.44 6.18 19.19
N GLU A 78 7.14 5.07 19.39
CA GLU A 78 7.62 4.68 20.72
C GLU A 78 8.63 5.68 21.31
N LEU A 79 9.56 6.17 20.46
CA LEU A 79 10.60 7.12 20.89
C LEU A 79 10.10 8.56 20.98
N TYR A 80 9.12 8.95 20.18
CA TYR A 80 8.61 10.32 20.14
C TYR A 80 7.11 10.36 19.79
N PRO A 81 6.23 9.92 20.73
CA PRO A 81 4.78 9.78 20.50
C PRO A 81 4.07 11.11 20.22
N ASP A 82 4.61 12.24 20.69
CA ASP A 82 4.01 13.56 20.44
C ASP A 82 4.17 14.00 18.98
N ALA A 83 5.24 13.54 18.32
CA ALA A 83 5.57 13.91 16.96
C ALA A 83 5.14 12.86 15.93
N PHE A 84 5.26 11.57 16.25
CA PHE A 84 4.99 10.47 15.33
C PHE A 84 3.87 9.60 15.87
N GLN A 85 2.84 9.39 15.07
CA GLN A 85 1.70 8.57 15.45
C GLN A 85 1.22 7.73 14.27
N PHE A 86 0.71 6.53 14.56
CA PHE A 86 -0.02 5.77 13.56
C PHE A 86 -1.39 6.39 13.30
N ASP A 87 -1.75 6.53 12.03
CA ASP A 87 -3.12 6.75 11.60
C ASP A 87 -3.72 5.46 11.03
N SER A 88 -5.02 5.29 11.21
CA SER A 88 -5.78 4.20 10.65
C SER A 88 -6.13 4.45 9.18
N GLY A 89 -6.39 3.39 8.43
CA GLY A 89 -6.82 3.44 7.04
C GLY A 89 -6.01 2.52 6.14
N PHE A 90 -6.10 2.72 4.82
CA PHE A 90 -5.36 1.95 3.81
C PHE A 90 -5.17 2.72 2.49
N GLU A 91 -5.75 3.91 2.34
CA GLU A 91 -5.73 4.70 1.10
C GLU A 91 -4.49 5.59 1.03
N ILE A 92 -3.31 4.96 0.94
CA ILE A 92 -2.01 5.64 0.97
C ILE A 92 -1.22 5.55 -0.34
N ALA A 93 -1.73 4.81 -1.35
CA ALA A 93 -1.07 4.74 -2.64
C ALA A 93 -1.08 6.08 -3.38
N SER A 94 -0.03 6.36 -4.13
CA SER A 94 0.10 7.57 -4.93
C SER A 94 0.70 7.29 -6.30
N ALA A 95 0.31 8.08 -7.30
CA ALA A 95 0.94 8.06 -8.62
C ALA A 95 2.24 8.89 -8.66
N ASN A 96 2.52 9.70 -7.64
CA ASN A 96 3.74 10.47 -7.54
C ASN A 96 4.59 10.00 -6.35
N ARG A 97 5.80 9.53 -6.63
CA ARG A 97 6.73 9.06 -5.59
C ARG A 97 7.03 10.15 -4.54
N GLY A 98 7.06 11.41 -4.95
CA GLY A 98 7.31 12.53 -4.06
C GLY A 98 6.19 12.77 -3.05
N GLN A 99 4.95 12.42 -3.38
CA GLN A 99 3.79 12.55 -2.47
C GLN A 99 3.79 11.54 -1.33
N LEU A 100 4.68 10.55 -1.37
CA LEU A 100 4.94 9.66 -0.24
C LEU A 100 5.89 10.27 0.79
N ILE A 101 6.45 11.46 0.53
CA ILE A 101 7.33 12.17 1.46
C ILE A 101 6.52 13.23 2.21
N VAL A 102 6.22 12.97 3.46
CA VAL A 102 5.39 13.83 4.30
C VAL A 102 6.22 14.60 5.34
N PRO A 103 5.80 15.80 5.75
CA PRO A 103 4.56 16.49 5.39
C PRO A 103 4.67 17.32 4.10
N SER A 104 5.83 17.39 3.46
CA SER A 104 6.11 18.41 2.43
C SER A 104 5.30 18.26 1.14
N LEU A 105 4.96 17.02 0.73
CA LEU A 105 4.27 16.73 -0.51
C LEU A 105 3.07 15.79 -0.31
N GLU A 106 2.47 15.84 0.87
CA GLU A 106 1.33 14.98 1.18
C GLU A 106 0.20 15.16 0.15
N GLU A 107 -0.34 14.03 -0.32
CA GLU A 107 -1.38 14.04 -1.34
C GLU A 107 -2.70 14.54 -0.77
N THR A 108 -3.27 15.53 -1.43
CA THR A 108 -4.58 16.11 -1.11
C THR A 108 -5.66 15.58 -2.06
N ASP A 109 -6.93 15.79 -1.71
CA ASP A 109 -8.06 15.37 -2.57
C ASP A 109 -8.02 16.04 -3.94
N SER A 110 -7.52 17.29 -4.04
CA SER A 110 -7.35 18.00 -5.32
C SER A 110 -6.28 17.35 -6.18
N LEU A 111 -5.10 17.05 -5.63
CA LEU A 111 -4.02 16.36 -6.33
C LEU A 111 -4.44 14.95 -6.77
N LEU A 112 -5.24 14.25 -5.97
CA LEU A 112 -5.81 12.98 -6.36
C LEU A 112 -6.76 13.11 -7.56
N ALA A 113 -7.60 14.15 -7.58
CA ALA A 113 -8.51 14.39 -8.70
C ALA A 113 -7.75 14.65 -10.01
N ASP A 114 -6.67 15.43 -9.95
CA ASP A 114 -5.80 15.70 -11.10
C ASP A 114 -5.08 14.44 -11.58
N THR A 115 -4.50 13.67 -10.66
CA THR A 115 -3.88 12.37 -10.93
C THR A 115 -4.88 11.40 -11.57
N LYS A 116 -6.09 11.32 -11.03
CA LYS A 116 -7.16 10.49 -11.61
C LYS A 116 -7.51 10.91 -13.03
N LYS A 117 -7.58 12.21 -13.30
CA LYS A 117 -7.86 12.74 -14.64
C LYS A 117 -6.76 12.38 -15.65
N GLU A 118 -5.49 12.50 -15.25
CA GLU A 118 -4.36 12.12 -16.08
C GLU A 118 -4.37 10.61 -16.38
N LEU A 119 -4.49 9.77 -15.34
CA LEU A 119 -4.56 8.32 -15.51
C LEU A 119 -5.77 7.90 -16.33
N ALA A 120 -6.94 8.55 -16.17
CA ALA A 120 -8.14 8.24 -16.94
C ALA A 120 -7.95 8.44 -18.46
N GLN A 121 -7.13 9.40 -18.87
CA GLN A 121 -6.81 9.60 -20.29
C GLN A 121 -5.98 8.43 -20.83
N ARG A 122 -5.02 7.91 -20.04
CA ARG A 122 -4.16 6.79 -20.44
C ARG A 122 -4.93 5.46 -20.47
N VAL A 123 -5.83 5.24 -19.50
CA VAL A 123 -6.57 3.98 -19.35
C VAL A 123 -7.96 3.99 -20.00
N LYS A 124 -8.24 4.94 -20.89
CA LYS A 124 -9.55 5.08 -21.52
C LYS A 124 -10.07 3.80 -22.17
N ALA A 125 -9.17 2.96 -22.67
CA ALA A 125 -9.48 1.66 -23.27
C ALA A 125 -9.85 0.58 -22.23
N LEU A 126 -9.39 0.71 -20.96
CA LEU A 126 -9.51 -0.30 -19.90
C LEU A 126 -10.79 -0.13 -19.07
N LYS A 127 -11.93 0.19 -19.71
CA LYS A 127 -13.15 0.63 -19.01
C LYS A 127 -13.89 -0.48 -18.26
N ARG A 128 -13.80 -1.76 -18.64
CA ARG A 128 -14.66 -2.83 -18.14
C ARG A 128 -13.93 -3.93 -17.41
N SER A 129 -12.83 -4.42 -17.96
CA SER A 129 -11.99 -5.43 -17.34
C SER A 129 -10.53 -5.02 -17.40
N VAL A 130 -9.78 -5.38 -16.37
CA VAL A 130 -8.34 -5.16 -16.26
C VAL A 130 -7.70 -6.48 -15.92
N HIS A 131 -6.73 -6.89 -16.70
CA HIS A 131 -5.95 -8.10 -16.47
C HIS A 131 -4.59 -7.72 -15.89
N ILE A 132 -4.28 -8.30 -14.74
CA ILE A 132 -3.05 -8.03 -14.01
C ILE A 132 -2.08 -9.20 -14.21
N ARG A 133 -0.88 -8.90 -14.67
CA ARG A 133 0.27 -9.78 -14.52
C ARG A 133 1.01 -9.38 -13.24
N HIS A 134 1.15 -10.30 -12.32
CA HIS A 134 2.01 -10.15 -11.17
C HIS A 134 3.40 -10.73 -11.48
N ILE A 135 4.45 -10.01 -11.06
CA ILE A 135 5.84 -10.45 -11.09
C ILE A 135 6.51 -10.16 -9.75
N ASP A 136 7.11 -11.18 -9.19
CA ASP A 136 7.95 -11.08 -8.01
C ASP A 136 9.41 -10.79 -8.45
N MET A 137 9.95 -9.69 -7.97
CA MET A 137 11.33 -9.24 -8.25
C MET A 137 12.28 -9.54 -7.07
N GLY A 138 12.03 -10.63 -6.36
CA GLY A 138 12.81 -11.09 -5.22
C GLY A 138 12.27 -10.56 -3.91
N SER A 139 11.22 -11.21 -3.41
CA SER A 139 10.55 -10.90 -2.15
C SER A 139 10.81 -11.98 -1.09
N ASP A 140 10.28 -11.74 0.10
CA ASP A 140 10.18 -12.72 1.19
C ASP A 140 8.83 -13.49 1.19
N GLY A 141 7.94 -13.17 0.24
CA GLY A 141 6.63 -13.76 0.10
C GLY A 141 5.51 -13.01 0.83
N ALA A 142 5.80 -12.00 1.65
CA ALA A 142 4.79 -11.29 2.42
C ALA A 142 3.84 -10.49 1.50
N ASP A 143 4.38 -9.73 0.56
CA ASP A 143 3.60 -8.96 -0.40
C ASP A 143 2.72 -9.87 -1.28
N GLU A 144 3.23 -11.05 -1.67
CA GLU A 144 2.54 -12.04 -2.50
C GLU A 144 1.33 -12.63 -1.80
N TRP A 145 1.41 -12.88 -0.48
CA TRP A 145 0.27 -13.33 0.30
C TRP A 145 -0.85 -12.31 0.31
N GLU A 146 -0.53 -11.03 0.44
CA GLU A 146 -1.53 -9.96 0.39
C GLU A 146 -2.11 -9.79 -1.03
N VAL A 147 -1.30 -9.97 -2.07
CA VAL A 147 -1.77 -10.02 -3.47
C VAL A 147 -2.72 -11.20 -3.68
N ALA A 148 -2.39 -12.38 -3.18
CA ALA A 148 -3.25 -13.56 -3.27
C ALA A 148 -4.58 -13.35 -2.52
N ALA A 149 -4.55 -12.66 -1.37
CA ALA A 149 -5.73 -12.35 -0.58
C ALA A 149 -6.74 -11.47 -1.31
N LEU A 150 -6.36 -10.70 -2.34
CA LEU A 150 -7.30 -9.92 -3.17
C LEU A 150 -8.42 -10.77 -3.80
N THR A 151 -8.19 -12.06 -4.02
CA THR A 151 -9.19 -12.99 -4.55
C THR A 151 -10.08 -13.60 -3.47
N ASN A 152 -9.82 -13.31 -2.18
CA ASN A 152 -10.62 -13.76 -1.06
C ASN A 152 -12.04 -13.17 -1.14
N PRO A 153 -13.09 -13.87 -0.70
CA PRO A 153 -14.46 -13.39 -0.71
C PRO A 153 -14.71 -12.04 -0.03
N VAL A 154 -13.85 -11.63 0.91
CA VAL A 154 -13.97 -10.30 1.57
C VAL A 154 -13.66 -9.18 0.58
N TYR A 155 -12.55 -9.31 -0.15
CA TYR A 155 -12.09 -8.27 -1.10
C TYR A 155 -12.72 -8.45 -2.47
N ASP A 156 -12.79 -9.69 -2.94
CA ASP A 156 -13.43 -10.10 -4.21
C ASP A 156 -13.11 -9.14 -5.37
N VAL A 157 -11.83 -9.01 -5.67
CA VAL A 157 -11.34 -8.09 -6.70
C VAL A 157 -11.99 -8.34 -8.07
N GLN A 158 -12.44 -9.58 -8.33
CA GLN A 158 -13.07 -9.95 -9.60
C GLN A 158 -14.44 -9.28 -9.82
N ARG A 159 -15.19 -9.00 -8.75
CA ARG A 159 -16.45 -8.22 -8.84
C ARG A 159 -16.24 -6.82 -9.39
N LEU A 160 -15.01 -6.29 -9.27
CA LEU A 160 -14.61 -4.99 -9.80
C LEU A 160 -14.08 -5.09 -11.26
N GLY A 161 -14.17 -6.27 -11.88
CA GLY A 161 -13.66 -6.50 -13.21
C GLY A 161 -12.14 -6.52 -13.29
N VAL A 162 -11.47 -6.93 -12.22
CA VAL A 162 -10.01 -7.08 -12.16
C VAL A 162 -9.67 -8.56 -12.05
N TYR A 163 -8.80 -9.03 -12.92
CA TYR A 163 -8.46 -10.45 -13.04
C TYR A 163 -6.95 -10.62 -13.10
N PHE A 164 -6.42 -11.67 -12.48
CA PHE A 164 -5.03 -12.06 -12.63
C PHE A 164 -4.85 -12.98 -13.84
N THR A 165 -3.81 -12.73 -14.63
CA THR A 165 -3.48 -13.54 -15.80
C THR A 165 -2.05 -14.05 -15.73
N ALA A 166 -1.85 -15.28 -16.18
CA ALA A 166 -0.52 -15.88 -16.24
C ALA A 166 0.30 -15.36 -17.44
N SER A 167 -0.36 -14.95 -18.53
CA SER A 167 0.30 -14.48 -19.73
C SER A 167 0.43 -12.96 -19.76
N PRO A 168 1.65 -12.40 -19.89
CA PRO A 168 1.83 -10.96 -20.02
C PRO A 168 1.19 -10.37 -21.27
N ARG A 169 0.99 -11.16 -22.34
CA ARG A 169 0.34 -10.70 -23.58
C ARG A 169 -1.13 -10.31 -23.42
N HIS A 170 -1.74 -10.74 -22.35
CA HIS A 170 -3.14 -10.43 -22.00
C HIS A 170 -3.26 -9.48 -20.82
N ALA A 171 -2.13 -8.95 -20.34
CA ALA A 171 -2.11 -8.07 -19.17
C ALA A 171 -2.13 -6.60 -19.59
N ASP A 172 -2.95 -5.84 -18.88
CA ASP A 172 -3.08 -4.38 -19.00
C ASP A 172 -2.26 -3.67 -17.92
N LEU A 173 -2.07 -4.34 -16.77
CA LEU A 173 -1.37 -3.83 -15.61
C LEU A 173 -0.32 -4.83 -15.14
N LEU A 174 0.90 -4.34 -14.90
CA LEU A 174 1.97 -5.07 -14.26
C LEU A 174 2.04 -4.69 -12.79
N LEU A 175 1.76 -5.65 -11.92
CA LEU A 175 1.92 -5.52 -10.47
C LEU A 175 3.27 -6.11 -10.09
N VAL A 176 4.14 -5.32 -9.50
CA VAL A 176 5.52 -5.71 -9.17
C VAL A 176 5.73 -5.67 -7.68
N THR A 177 6.22 -6.76 -7.11
CA THR A 177 6.64 -6.89 -5.70
C THR A 177 8.14 -7.18 -5.62
N GLY A 178 8.71 -7.11 -4.42
CA GLY A 178 10.10 -7.49 -4.15
C GLY A 178 11.13 -6.41 -4.43
N VAL A 179 12.35 -6.62 -3.92
CA VAL A 179 13.43 -5.62 -3.79
C VAL A 179 14.12 -5.21 -5.10
N GLY A 180 13.69 -5.72 -6.23
CA GLY A 180 14.34 -5.49 -7.51
C GLY A 180 15.65 -6.28 -7.63
N ALA A 181 15.59 -7.59 -7.42
CA ALA A 181 16.74 -8.47 -7.53
C ALA A 181 17.36 -8.43 -8.92
N VAL A 182 18.69 -8.31 -8.97
CA VAL A 182 19.46 -8.20 -10.23
C VAL A 182 19.19 -9.39 -11.15
N GLY A 183 19.06 -10.60 -10.61
CA GLY A 183 18.77 -11.82 -11.38
C GLY A 183 17.39 -11.83 -12.04
N MET A 184 16.47 -10.97 -11.62
CA MET A 184 15.10 -10.90 -12.16
C MET A 184 14.92 -9.80 -13.24
N VAL A 185 15.93 -8.98 -13.48
CA VAL A 185 15.87 -7.87 -14.46
C VAL A 185 15.46 -8.36 -15.85
N GLY A 186 16.12 -9.40 -16.37
CA GLY A 186 15.78 -9.94 -17.68
C GLY A 186 14.37 -10.55 -17.77
N SER A 187 13.83 -11.06 -16.67
CA SER A 187 12.44 -11.53 -16.60
C SER A 187 11.45 -10.37 -16.63
N LEU A 188 11.75 -9.27 -15.95
CA LEU A 188 10.97 -8.04 -15.98
C LEU A 188 10.92 -7.44 -17.39
N GLU A 189 12.08 -7.28 -18.04
CA GLU A 189 12.19 -6.75 -19.40
C GLU A 189 11.36 -7.56 -20.38
N LYS A 190 11.53 -8.89 -20.42
CA LYS A 190 10.76 -9.79 -21.29
C LYS A 190 9.25 -9.72 -21.01
N THR A 191 8.85 -9.54 -19.75
CA THR A 191 7.44 -9.37 -19.38
C THR A 191 6.88 -8.07 -19.94
N LEU A 192 7.61 -6.96 -19.77
CA LEU A 192 7.22 -5.65 -20.27
C LEU A 192 7.13 -5.61 -21.82
N ASP A 193 8.10 -6.22 -22.49
CA ASP A 193 8.12 -6.31 -23.97
C ASP A 193 6.95 -7.14 -24.52
N SER A 194 6.48 -8.10 -23.73
CA SER A 194 5.36 -8.96 -24.13
C SER A 194 4.00 -8.36 -23.85
N MET A 195 3.91 -7.31 -23.04
CA MET A 195 2.65 -6.64 -22.69
C MET A 195 2.23 -5.65 -23.78
N PRO A 196 0.93 -5.60 -24.15
CA PRO A 196 0.42 -4.60 -25.08
C PRO A 196 0.39 -3.19 -24.44
N ASP A 197 0.39 -2.17 -25.32
CA ASP A 197 0.15 -0.78 -24.90
C ASP A 197 -1.33 -0.43 -24.99
N PRO A 198 -1.88 0.42 -24.12
CA PRO A 198 -1.21 1.07 -22.98
C PRO A 198 -1.06 0.14 -21.80
N LYS A 199 0.14 0.06 -21.23
CA LYS A 199 0.43 -0.70 -20.02
C LYS A 199 0.67 0.21 -18.82
N ILE A 200 0.34 -0.26 -17.64
CA ILE A 200 0.50 0.45 -16.37
C ILE A 200 1.35 -0.41 -15.45
N VAL A 201 2.28 0.21 -14.74
CA VAL A 201 3.16 -0.45 -13.78
C VAL A 201 2.85 0.04 -12.37
N VAL A 202 2.55 -0.90 -11.48
CA VAL A 202 2.29 -0.64 -10.06
C VAL A 202 3.39 -1.30 -9.22
N ALA A 203 4.08 -0.50 -8.42
CA ALA A 203 5.02 -1.00 -7.42
C ALA A 203 4.27 -1.25 -6.10
N ALA A 204 4.20 -2.49 -5.68
CA ALA A 204 3.50 -2.92 -4.47
C ALA A 204 4.49 -3.32 -3.38
N GLY A 205 4.33 -2.69 -2.22
CA GLY A 205 5.22 -2.87 -1.09
C GLY A 205 6.42 -1.92 -1.10
N VAL A 206 6.94 -1.64 0.09
CA VAL A 206 8.14 -0.80 0.25
C VAL A 206 9.36 -1.45 -0.38
N ASP A 207 9.36 -2.78 -0.50
CA ASP A 207 10.42 -3.53 -1.16
C ASP A 207 10.49 -3.17 -2.64
N ALA A 208 9.37 -3.15 -3.35
CA ALA A 208 9.31 -2.73 -4.74
C ALA A 208 9.60 -1.23 -4.93
N ILE A 209 9.23 -0.39 -3.95
CA ILE A 209 9.39 1.05 -4.04
C ILE A 209 10.84 1.48 -3.78
N SER A 210 11.49 0.91 -2.75
CA SER A 210 12.78 1.41 -2.21
C SER A 210 13.79 0.32 -1.84
N GLY A 211 13.39 -0.96 -1.96
CA GLY A 211 14.17 -2.10 -1.49
C GLY A 211 13.92 -2.45 -0.03
N GLY A 212 13.00 -1.77 0.64
CA GLY A 212 12.60 -2.07 2.02
C GLY A 212 13.79 -2.09 3.00
N LEU A 213 13.81 -3.12 3.83
CA LEU A 213 14.88 -3.34 4.82
C LEU A 213 16.19 -3.78 4.17
N ILE A 214 16.14 -4.49 3.05
CA ILE A 214 17.31 -4.99 2.33
C ILE A 214 18.06 -3.83 1.66
N GLY A 215 17.30 -2.89 1.07
CA GLY A 215 17.88 -1.75 0.38
C GLY A 215 18.67 -2.13 -0.89
N ARG A 216 19.54 -1.21 -1.31
CA ARG A 216 20.41 -1.40 -2.48
C ARG A 216 21.69 -2.15 -2.09
N GLY A 217 22.03 -3.18 -2.85
CA GLY A 217 23.24 -3.97 -2.67
C GLY A 217 23.75 -4.58 -4.00
N TYR A 218 24.64 -5.55 -3.91
CA TYR A 218 25.16 -6.24 -5.11
C TYR A 218 24.10 -7.11 -5.81
N ALA A 219 23.14 -7.64 -5.07
CA ALA A 219 22.08 -8.50 -5.56
C ALA A 219 20.71 -7.81 -5.71
N SER A 220 20.57 -6.57 -5.18
CA SER A 220 19.33 -5.80 -5.16
C SER A 220 19.54 -4.39 -5.71
N ASN A 221 18.65 -3.92 -6.57
CA ASN A 221 18.66 -2.56 -7.09
C ASN A 221 18.06 -1.53 -6.12
N GLY A 222 17.49 -1.99 -4.99
CA GLY A 222 16.83 -1.13 -4.01
C GLY A 222 15.50 -0.58 -4.55
N GLY A 223 14.63 -1.49 -5.00
CA GLY A 223 13.36 -1.22 -5.65
C GLY A 223 13.44 -1.23 -7.17
N ILE A 224 12.29 -1.06 -7.82
CA ILE A 224 12.12 -1.27 -9.28
C ILE A 224 12.18 0.01 -10.11
N SER A 225 12.12 1.20 -9.49
CA SER A 225 12.00 2.49 -10.21
C SER A 225 13.18 2.84 -11.12
N LYS A 226 14.32 2.14 -10.95
CA LYS A 226 15.49 2.29 -11.83
C LYS A 226 15.43 1.40 -13.06
N MET A 227 14.56 0.39 -13.03
CA MET A 227 14.45 -0.60 -14.10
C MET A 227 13.24 -0.33 -15.00
N VAL A 228 12.18 0.24 -14.43
CA VAL A 228 10.94 0.52 -15.14
C VAL A 228 10.30 1.80 -14.61
N LYS A 229 9.60 2.52 -15.49
CA LYS A 229 8.76 3.65 -15.08
C LYS A 229 7.57 3.11 -14.29
N VAL A 230 7.46 3.53 -13.05
CA VAL A 230 6.34 3.18 -12.16
C VAL A 230 5.27 4.25 -12.27
N ASP A 231 4.02 3.84 -12.43
CA ASP A 231 2.87 4.73 -12.56
C ASP A 231 2.12 4.92 -11.25
N VAL A 232 2.13 3.90 -10.38
CA VAL A 232 1.51 3.98 -9.04
C VAL A 232 2.37 3.23 -8.04
N PHE A 233 2.53 3.83 -6.87
CA PHE A 233 3.27 3.31 -5.73
C PHE A 233 2.31 2.96 -4.60
N VAL A 234 2.34 1.73 -4.12
CA VAL A 234 1.51 1.24 -3.01
C VAL A 234 2.43 0.91 -1.83
N PRO A 235 2.65 1.84 -0.89
CA PRO A 235 3.49 1.58 0.27
C PRO A 235 2.83 0.60 1.24
N GLY A 236 3.65 -0.05 2.06
CA GLY A 236 3.28 -1.05 3.05
C GLY A 236 4.36 -2.12 3.14
N SER A 237 4.42 -2.81 4.28
CA SER A 237 5.41 -3.90 4.47
C SER A 237 4.79 -5.00 5.34
N PRO A 238 3.95 -5.85 4.73
CA PRO A 238 3.35 -5.75 3.40
C PRO A 238 2.22 -4.70 3.29
N PRO A 239 1.85 -4.25 2.09
CA PRO A 239 0.64 -3.45 1.89
C PRO A 239 -0.60 -4.32 2.12
N THR A 240 -1.60 -3.81 2.82
CA THR A 240 -2.85 -4.55 3.05
C THR A 240 -3.58 -4.83 1.73
N PRO A 241 -4.43 -5.88 1.64
CA PRO A 241 -5.21 -6.13 0.42
C PRO A 241 -6.10 -4.94 0.04
N PHE A 242 -6.66 -4.20 1.00
CA PHE A 242 -7.37 -2.95 0.70
C PHE A 242 -6.44 -1.86 0.15
N GLY A 243 -5.21 -1.74 0.65
CA GLY A 243 -4.21 -0.82 0.12
C GLY A 243 -3.82 -1.16 -1.32
N LEU A 244 -3.62 -2.45 -1.61
CA LEU A 244 -3.40 -2.96 -2.97
C LEU A 244 -4.60 -2.68 -3.87
N LEU A 245 -5.81 -2.98 -3.40
CA LEU A 245 -7.05 -2.71 -4.15
C LEU A 245 -7.20 -1.22 -4.46
N TYR A 246 -6.93 -0.35 -3.47
CA TYR A 246 -6.91 1.09 -3.68
C TYR A 246 -5.89 1.50 -4.75
N GLY A 247 -4.66 1.00 -4.69
CA GLY A 247 -3.61 1.27 -5.68
C GLY A 247 -4.00 0.81 -7.10
N ILE A 248 -4.63 -0.36 -7.24
CA ILE A 248 -5.13 -0.87 -8.52
C ILE A 248 -6.26 0.03 -9.06
N LEU A 249 -7.19 0.45 -8.19
CA LEU A 249 -8.28 1.36 -8.57
C LEU A 249 -7.74 2.74 -8.94
N LEU A 250 -6.71 3.24 -8.25
CA LEU A 250 -6.01 4.47 -8.63
C LEU A 250 -5.38 4.34 -10.01
N ALA A 251 -4.61 3.28 -10.25
CA ALA A 251 -3.94 2.98 -11.51
C ALA A 251 -4.92 2.90 -12.69
N THR A 252 -6.14 2.42 -12.44
CA THR A 252 -7.21 2.29 -13.44
C THR A 252 -8.19 3.46 -13.46
N ALA A 253 -7.91 4.52 -12.71
CA ALA A 253 -8.76 5.72 -12.58
C ALA A 253 -10.20 5.42 -12.12
N ARG A 254 -10.39 4.34 -11.36
CA ARG A 254 -11.71 3.86 -10.88
C ARG A 254 -12.01 4.22 -9.43
N ILE A 255 -11.14 5.01 -8.77
CA ILE A 255 -11.39 5.48 -7.42
C ILE A 255 -12.57 6.44 -7.43
N PRO A 256 -13.63 6.19 -6.63
CA PRO A 256 -14.65 7.18 -6.42
C PRO A 256 -14.08 8.34 -5.59
N ILE A 257 -14.33 9.57 -6.02
CA ILE A 257 -14.07 10.76 -5.20
C ILE A 257 -15.30 10.92 -4.29
N TRP A 258 -15.40 10.08 -3.26
CA TRP A 258 -16.55 10.16 -2.35
C TRP A 258 -16.40 11.20 -1.23
N ARG A 259 -15.24 11.85 -1.14
CA ARG A 259 -15.01 13.04 -0.33
C ARG A 259 -15.24 14.35 -1.08
N ALA A 260 -15.94 14.32 -2.18
CA ALA A 260 -16.24 15.48 -3.02
C ALA A 260 -17.01 16.63 -2.31
N GLY A 261 -17.14 16.59 -0.98
CA GLY A 261 -17.73 17.69 -0.18
C GLY A 261 -16.73 18.44 0.70
N THR A 262 -15.48 17.98 0.81
CA THR A 262 -14.45 18.69 1.56
C THR A 262 -13.54 19.43 0.57
N SER A 263 -13.92 20.64 0.24
CA SER A 263 -13.16 21.57 -0.62
C SER A 263 -11.87 22.11 0.00
N SER A 264 -11.40 21.53 1.08
CA SER A 264 -10.15 21.90 1.73
C SER A 264 -9.09 20.90 1.39
N GLY A 265 -7.91 21.32 0.92
CA GLY A 265 -6.75 20.46 0.63
C GLY A 265 -6.24 19.67 1.86
N ALA A 266 -7.15 19.06 2.60
CA ALA A 266 -6.82 18.22 3.74
C ALA A 266 -6.22 16.88 3.29
N PRO A 267 -5.24 16.35 3.99
CA PRO A 267 -4.63 15.08 3.67
C PRO A 267 -5.65 13.94 3.74
N ARG A 268 -5.52 12.94 2.85
CA ARG A 268 -6.48 11.82 2.74
C ARG A 268 -6.46 10.85 3.92
N ILE A 269 -5.34 10.77 4.62
CA ILE A 269 -5.22 9.96 5.83
C ILE A 269 -5.81 10.76 6.97
N THR A 270 -7.08 10.53 7.25
CA THR A 270 -7.83 11.16 8.34
C THR A 270 -8.38 10.13 9.31
N GLY A 271 -7.61 9.07 9.55
CA GLY A 271 -7.94 8.09 10.58
C GLY A 271 -7.87 8.72 11.98
N LYS A 272 -8.58 8.14 12.93
CA LYS A 272 -8.34 8.46 14.34
C LYS A 272 -6.95 7.93 14.71
N PRO A 273 -6.15 8.66 15.51
CA PRO A 273 -4.90 8.12 16.03
C PRO A 273 -5.16 6.77 16.69
N LEU A 274 -4.44 5.74 16.26
CA LEU A 274 -4.54 4.42 16.90
C LEU A 274 -3.85 4.51 18.26
N LYS A 275 -4.61 4.31 19.33
CA LYS A 275 -4.02 4.23 20.67
C LYS A 275 -3.34 2.88 20.81
N GLN A 276 -2.19 2.86 21.47
CA GLN A 276 -1.42 1.64 21.74
C GLN A 276 -2.25 0.55 22.46
N ALA A 277 -3.31 0.96 23.19
CA ALA A 277 -4.26 0.07 23.87
C ALA A 277 -5.23 -0.66 22.91
N ASP A 278 -5.38 -0.18 21.65
CA ASP A 278 -6.29 -0.80 20.69
C ASP A 278 -5.68 -2.06 20.03
N PHE A 279 -4.38 -2.26 20.24
CA PHE A 279 -3.68 -3.50 19.91
C PHE A 279 -3.55 -4.32 21.20
N GLY A 280 -4.65 -4.93 21.64
CA GLY A 280 -4.58 -5.96 22.65
C GLY A 280 -3.48 -6.95 22.25
N ARG A 281 -2.54 -7.26 23.16
CA ARG A 281 -1.76 -8.49 22.99
C ARG A 281 -2.76 -9.58 22.67
N PRO A 282 -2.51 -10.48 21.72
CA PRO A 282 -3.28 -11.70 21.63
C PRO A 282 -3.33 -12.22 23.07
N SER A 283 -4.53 -12.29 23.64
CA SER A 283 -4.69 -12.89 24.95
C SER A 283 -4.08 -14.28 24.80
N ASP A 284 -3.12 -14.63 25.64
CA ASP A 284 -2.50 -15.96 25.71
C ASP A 284 -3.54 -17.06 26.03
N ASP A 285 -4.82 -16.70 26.08
CA ASP A 285 -5.92 -17.51 26.56
C ASP A 285 -6.68 -18.28 25.48
N GLY A 286 -6.15 -18.40 24.24
CA GLY A 286 -6.97 -18.89 23.13
C GLY A 286 -6.50 -20.09 22.32
N TYR A 287 -5.27 -20.58 22.46
CA TYR A 287 -4.74 -21.58 21.51
C TYR A 287 -4.13 -22.88 22.07
N LEU A 288 -4.20 -23.13 23.36
CA LEU A 288 -3.72 -24.39 23.94
C LEU A 288 -4.69 -24.94 24.99
N SER A 289 -5.93 -25.26 24.62
CA SER A 289 -6.76 -26.16 25.40
C SER A 289 -7.83 -26.84 24.53
N GLU A 290 -7.39 -27.71 23.64
CA GLU A 290 -8.18 -28.85 23.22
C GLU A 290 -7.29 -30.08 23.38
N GLU A 291 -7.27 -30.61 24.59
CA GLU A 291 -7.04 -32.03 24.84
C GLU A 291 -8.14 -32.77 24.11
N ASN A 292 -7.78 -33.51 23.06
CA ASN A 292 -8.65 -34.51 22.49
C ASN A 292 -8.57 -35.78 23.36
N PRO A 293 -9.72 -36.41 23.70
CA PRO A 293 -9.73 -37.72 24.30
C PRO A 293 -9.37 -38.82 23.28
#